data_f6e7a7507baca8c4ea43c9012add72ae
#
_entry.id   f6e7a7507baca8c4ea43c9012add72ae
#
_cell.length_a   1.000
_cell.length_b   1.000
_cell.length_c   1.000
_cell.angle_alpha   90.00
_cell.angle_beta   90.00
_cell.angle_gamma   90.00
#
_symmetry.space_group_name_H-M   'P 1'
#
loop_
_entity.id
_entity.type
_entity.pdbx_description
1 polymer ?
#
loop_
_entity_poly.entity_id
_entity_poly.type
_entity_poly.pdbx_seq_one_letter_code
_entity_poly.pdbx_strand_id
1 'polypeptide(L)'
;AGTFPICFAFSNTTQNTKLPFIKINEDSVWVCDSSSAFYNTLQSRSNVSRDWADKGGCENMYVKFSKKSSTACICFGFNGDGQTAHSASANGGSVLFLDGVGPNGKMDSGYGDIKISSDAMSTILGLLDPTMNPKITIVAA
;
A
#
# COMPACT_ATOMS: atom_id res chain seq x y z
N ALA A 1 3.42 6.34 15.76
CA ALA A 1 2.21 5.93 16.50
C ALA A 1 1.02 6.79 16.09
N GLY A 2 -0.18 6.22 16.11
CA GLY A 2 -1.41 6.93 15.75
C GLY A 2 -2.51 5.97 15.32
N THR A 3 -3.70 6.54 15.08
CA THR A 3 -4.85 5.82 14.54
C THR A 3 -5.20 6.36 13.17
N PHE A 4 -5.31 5.47 12.19
CA PHE A 4 -5.44 5.82 10.77
C PHE A 4 -6.61 5.07 10.13
N PRO A 5 -7.32 5.68 9.17
CA PRO A 5 -8.34 4.97 8.42
C PRO A 5 -7.73 3.89 7.51
N ILE A 6 -8.46 2.81 7.33
CA ILE A 6 -8.15 1.83 6.28
C ILE A 6 -8.72 2.36 4.96
N CYS A 7 -7.89 2.44 3.92
CA CYS A 7 -8.27 3.05 2.65
C CYS A 7 -8.65 2.00 1.59
N PHE A 8 -7.72 1.13 1.23
CA PHE A 8 -7.95 0.10 0.21
C PHE A 8 -6.93 -1.03 0.34
N ALA A 9 -7.19 -2.13 -0.32
CA ALA A 9 -6.26 -3.25 -0.45
C ALA A 9 -5.76 -3.36 -1.90
N PHE A 10 -4.59 -3.94 -2.08
CA PHE A 10 -4.04 -4.20 -3.41
C PHE A 10 -3.20 -5.49 -3.43
N SER A 11 -3.21 -6.15 -4.56
CA SER A 11 -2.45 -7.37 -4.84
C SER A 11 -2.40 -7.59 -6.36
N ASN A 12 -1.53 -8.48 -6.82
CA ASN A 12 -1.54 -8.94 -8.22
C ASN A 12 -2.59 -10.04 -8.48
N THR A 13 -3.23 -10.55 -7.45
CA THR A 13 -4.31 -11.54 -7.53
C THR A 13 -5.55 -11.04 -6.79
N THR A 14 -6.73 -11.44 -7.27
CA THR A 14 -7.99 -11.09 -6.61
C THR A 14 -8.02 -11.63 -5.18
N GLN A 15 -8.45 -10.80 -4.24
CA GLN A 15 -8.58 -11.14 -2.82
C GLN A 15 -10.05 -11.18 -2.41
N ASN A 16 -10.37 -12.01 -1.40
CA ASN A 16 -11.69 -12.03 -0.79
C ASN A 16 -11.80 -10.92 0.25
N THR A 17 -12.33 -9.77 -0.16
CA THR A 17 -12.46 -8.59 0.70
C THR A 17 -13.61 -7.70 0.25
N LYS A 18 -14.24 -7.00 1.20
CA LYS A 18 -15.22 -5.92 0.93
C LYS A 18 -14.56 -4.56 0.76
N LEU A 19 -13.27 -4.42 1.09
CA LEU A 19 -12.53 -3.17 0.88
C LEU A 19 -12.49 -2.82 -0.61
N PRO A 20 -12.40 -1.53 -0.94
CA PRO A 20 -11.95 -1.13 -2.27
C PRO A 20 -10.65 -1.87 -2.60
N PHE A 21 -10.60 -2.48 -3.77
CA PHE A 21 -9.48 -3.35 -4.14
C PHE A 21 -8.91 -2.95 -5.50
N ILE A 22 -7.60 -2.80 -5.57
CA ILE A 22 -6.88 -2.52 -6.81
C ILE A 22 -6.03 -3.73 -7.17
N LYS A 23 -6.32 -4.34 -8.32
CA LYS A 23 -5.46 -5.36 -8.90
C LYS A 23 -4.30 -4.69 -9.61
N ILE A 24 -3.10 -4.89 -9.10
CA ILE A 24 -1.90 -4.31 -9.67
C ILE A 24 -1.31 -5.17 -10.79
N ASN A 25 -0.55 -4.53 -11.66
CA ASN A 25 0.15 -5.12 -12.79
C ASN A 25 1.57 -4.54 -12.93
N GLU A 26 2.26 -4.89 -14.00
CA GLU A 26 3.65 -4.48 -14.25
C GLU A 26 3.84 -2.96 -14.31
N ASP A 27 2.79 -2.20 -14.65
CA ASP A 27 2.83 -0.73 -14.72
C ASP A 27 2.52 -0.05 -13.38
N SER A 28 2.14 -0.82 -12.37
CA SER A 28 1.76 -0.27 -11.06
C SER A 28 2.99 0.20 -10.29
N VAL A 29 2.96 1.43 -9.82
CA VAL A 29 4.03 2.07 -9.06
C VAL A 29 3.46 2.78 -7.84
N TRP A 30 4.28 2.91 -6.80
CA TRP A 30 4.01 3.81 -5.68
C TRP A 30 4.90 5.03 -5.82
N VAL A 31 4.30 6.22 -5.90
CA VAL A 31 5.05 7.45 -6.12
C VAL A 31 5.71 7.90 -4.82
N CYS A 32 7.04 8.00 -4.83
CA CYS A 32 7.86 8.40 -3.69
C CYS A 32 8.64 9.71 -3.93
N ASP A 33 8.39 10.40 -5.04
CA ASP A 33 8.90 11.73 -5.31
C ASP A 33 8.04 12.77 -4.58
N SER A 34 8.60 13.40 -3.55
CA SER A 34 7.87 14.36 -2.71
C SER A 34 7.49 15.66 -3.44
N SER A 35 8.06 15.92 -4.62
CA SER A 35 7.67 17.05 -5.49
C SER A 35 6.52 16.72 -6.43
N SER A 36 6.16 15.43 -6.57
CA SER A 36 5.06 15.00 -7.42
C SER A 36 3.70 15.35 -6.81
N ALA A 37 2.76 15.75 -7.66
CA ALA A 37 1.36 15.88 -7.27
C ALA A 37 0.76 14.55 -6.76
N PHE A 38 1.32 13.42 -7.20
CA PHE A 38 0.89 12.07 -6.84
C PHE A 38 1.70 11.43 -5.71
N TYR A 39 2.49 12.22 -4.99
CA TYR A 39 3.30 11.71 -3.88
C TYR A 39 2.48 10.84 -2.93
N ASN A 40 3.06 9.71 -2.54
CA ASN A 40 2.45 8.70 -1.66
C ASN A 40 1.12 8.16 -2.18
N THR A 41 1.03 7.88 -3.48
CA THR A 41 -0.14 7.23 -4.09
C THR A 41 0.25 6.08 -5.01
N LEU A 42 -0.68 5.13 -5.16
CA LEU A 42 -0.60 4.06 -6.14
C LEU A 42 -1.05 4.59 -7.51
N GLN A 43 -0.17 4.51 -8.49
CA GLN A 43 -0.40 5.01 -9.84
C GLN A 43 0.03 3.99 -10.90
N SER A 44 -0.33 4.27 -12.15
CA SER A 44 0.19 3.53 -13.31
C SER A 44 1.22 4.36 -14.06
N ARG A 45 2.25 3.71 -14.59
CA ARG A 45 3.21 4.36 -15.52
C ARG A 45 2.53 4.90 -16.77
N SER A 46 1.37 4.38 -17.14
CA SER A 46 0.57 4.86 -18.27
C SER A 46 -0.23 6.13 -17.96
N ASN A 47 -0.20 6.64 -16.73
CA ASN A 47 -0.87 7.89 -16.37
C ASN A 47 -0.29 9.05 -17.19
N VAL A 48 -1.12 9.66 -18.05
CA VAL A 48 -0.70 10.76 -18.95
C VAL A 48 -0.30 12.02 -18.20
N SER A 49 -0.75 12.17 -16.95
CA SER A 49 -0.44 13.30 -16.08
C SER A 49 0.74 13.03 -15.15
N ARG A 50 1.47 11.94 -15.36
CA ARG A 50 2.61 11.59 -14.50
C ARG A 50 3.66 12.70 -14.47
N ASP A 51 4.13 13.00 -13.28
CA ASP A 51 5.12 14.03 -13.01
C ASP A 51 6.30 13.51 -12.16
N TRP A 52 6.45 12.19 -12.08
CA TRP A 52 7.52 11.50 -11.36
C TRP A 52 8.44 10.75 -12.34
N ALA A 53 9.71 10.56 -11.96
CA ALA A 53 10.67 9.76 -12.72
C ALA A 53 10.52 8.27 -12.41
N ASP A 54 10.79 7.41 -13.41
CA ASP A 54 10.82 5.96 -13.19
C ASP A 54 11.92 5.53 -12.24
N LYS A 55 13.06 6.19 -12.30
CA LYS A 55 14.20 5.90 -11.44
C LYS A 55 14.27 6.93 -10.31
N GLY A 56 14.09 6.47 -9.08
CA GLY A 56 14.17 7.30 -7.88
C GLY A 56 12.91 8.08 -7.53
N GLY A 57 11.91 8.16 -8.44
CA GLY A 57 10.65 8.87 -8.21
C GLY A 57 9.45 7.97 -7.90
N CYS A 58 9.63 6.65 -8.03
CA CYS A 58 8.60 5.67 -7.71
C CYS A 58 9.19 4.30 -7.41
N GLU A 59 8.38 3.46 -6.76
CA GLU A 59 8.69 2.05 -6.52
C GLU A 59 7.78 1.16 -7.37
N ASN A 60 8.38 0.12 -7.99
CA ASN A 60 7.62 -0.90 -8.69
C ASN A 60 6.89 -1.79 -7.69
N MET A 61 5.55 -1.72 -7.69
CA MET A 61 4.75 -2.48 -6.73
C MET A 61 4.51 -3.93 -7.14
N TYR A 62 4.63 -4.25 -8.43
CA TYR A 62 4.36 -5.59 -8.93
C TYR A 62 5.43 -6.61 -8.53
N VAL A 63 6.68 -6.20 -8.42
CA VAL A 63 7.83 -7.10 -8.19
C VAL A 63 7.67 -7.91 -6.90
N LYS A 64 7.25 -7.28 -5.81
CA LYS A 64 7.08 -7.97 -4.52
C LYS A 64 6.02 -9.08 -4.56
N PHE A 65 5.01 -8.94 -5.40
CA PHE A 65 3.96 -9.94 -5.57
C PHE A 65 4.36 -11.02 -6.57
N SER A 66 4.98 -10.65 -7.70
CA SER A 66 5.46 -11.60 -8.70
C SER A 66 6.54 -12.52 -8.13
N LYS A 67 7.39 -12.04 -7.24
CA LYS A 67 8.39 -12.82 -6.50
C LYS A 67 7.83 -13.58 -5.29
N LYS A 68 6.54 -13.43 -5.01
CA LYS A 68 5.86 -14.04 -3.86
C LYS A 68 6.45 -13.62 -2.50
N SER A 69 7.02 -12.44 -2.42
CA SER A 69 7.47 -11.84 -1.15
C SER A 69 6.28 -11.27 -0.36
N SER A 70 5.23 -10.86 -1.07
CA SER A 70 3.97 -10.38 -0.49
C SER A 70 2.78 -11.12 -1.11
N THR A 71 1.69 -11.26 -0.36
CA THR A 71 0.43 -11.83 -0.83
C THR A 71 -0.60 -10.76 -1.13
N ALA A 72 -0.76 -9.80 -0.24
CA ALA A 72 -1.60 -8.62 -0.38
C ALA A 72 -1.12 -7.53 0.56
N CYS A 73 -1.45 -6.28 0.25
CA CYS A 73 -1.18 -5.14 1.11
C CYS A 73 -2.47 -4.34 1.37
N ILE A 74 -2.52 -3.70 2.52
CA ILE A 74 -3.57 -2.75 2.88
C ILE A 74 -2.93 -1.37 3.03
N CYS A 75 -3.44 -0.41 2.27
CA CYS A 75 -3.12 1.00 2.44
C CYS A 75 -3.96 1.59 3.56
N PHE A 76 -3.31 2.26 4.49
CA PHE A 76 -3.99 3.06 5.51
C PHE A 76 -3.51 4.52 5.44
N GLY A 77 -4.38 5.42 5.88
CA GLY A 77 -4.23 6.85 5.62
C GLY A 77 -3.28 7.58 6.57
N PHE A 78 -2.02 7.14 6.69
CA PHE A 78 -1.05 7.84 7.55
C PHE A 78 -0.57 9.17 6.94
N ASN A 79 -0.56 9.29 5.62
CA ASN A 79 -0.22 10.52 4.87
C ASN A 79 -0.99 10.54 3.55
N GLY A 80 -2.26 10.92 3.59
CA GLY A 80 -3.16 10.89 2.44
C GLY A 80 -3.87 9.56 2.27
N ASP A 81 -4.69 9.46 1.22
CA ASP A 81 -5.55 8.30 0.94
C ASP A 81 -4.91 7.23 0.06
N GLY A 82 -3.70 7.47 -0.43
CA GLY A 82 -2.98 6.55 -1.31
C GLY A 82 -3.46 6.52 -2.76
N GLN A 83 -4.39 7.38 -3.16
CA GLN A 83 -4.96 7.40 -4.52
C GLN A 83 -5.09 8.79 -5.11
N THR A 84 -5.52 9.79 -4.33
CA THR A 84 -5.87 11.13 -4.83
C THR A 84 -4.65 12.03 -4.92
N ALA A 85 -4.48 12.71 -6.06
CA ALA A 85 -3.46 13.73 -6.21
C ALA A 85 -3.58 14.81 -5.13
N HIS A 86 -2.45 15.29 -4.65
CA HIS A 86 -2.34 16.31 -3.59
C HIS A 86 -2.94 15.90 -2.23
N SER A 87 -3.20 14.62 -1.98
CA SER A 87 -3.71 14.13 -0.70
C SER A 87 -2.63 14.01 0.38
N ALA A 88 -1.36 13.92 -0.02
CA ALA A 88 -0.23 13.73 0.90
C ALA A 88 0.58 15.01 1.11
N SER A 89 1.11 15.16 2.33
CA SER A 89 2.13 16.16 2.63
C SER A 89 3.51 15.66 2.21
N ALA A 90 4.31 16.51 1.56
CA ALA A 90 5.67 16.19 1.11
C ALA A 90 6.60 15.74 2.26
N ASN A 91 6.34 16.20 3.48
CA ASN A 91 7.12 15.87 4.67
C ASN A 91 6.53 14.72 5.50
N GLY A 92 5.40 14.16 5.08
CA GLY A 92 4.66 13.15 5.85
C GLY A 92 5.17 11.72 5.69
N GLY A 93 6.06 11.46 4.75
CA GLY A 93 6.55 10.13 4.43
C GLY A 93 5.68 9.39 3.41
N SER A 94 6.22 8.28 2.90
CA SER A 94 5.57 7.47 1.86
C SER A 94 5.89 5.99 2.04
N VAL A 95 5.19 5.14 1.29
CA VAL A 95 5.46 3.69 1.17
C VAL A 95 5.36 2.97 2.53
N LEU A 96 4.27 3.18 3.24
CA LEU A 96 3.96 2.47 4.50
C LEU A 96 2.64 1.71 4.36
N PHE A 97 2.71 0.39 4.44
CA PHE A 97 1.56 -0.50 4.29
C PHE A 97 1.48 -1.52 5.41
N LEU A 98 0.30 -2.09 5.60
CA LEU A 98 0.15 -3.40 6.24
C LEU A 98 0.41 -4.45 5.16
N ASP A 99 1.48 -5.23 5.29
CA ASP A 99 2.01 -6.14 4.27
C ASP A 99 1.84 -7.59 4.71
N GLY A 100 1.09 -8.36 3.95
CA GLY A 100 0.96 -9.81 4.13
C GLY A 100 2.15 -10.54 3.50
N VAL A 101 3.01 -11.12 4.33
CA VAL A 101 4.25 -11.77 3.91
C VAL A 101 3.93 -13.07 3.16
N GLY A 102 4.44 -13.19 1.95
CA GLY A 102 4.30 -14.37 1.11
C GLY A 102 5.35 -15.46 1.42
N PRO A 103 5.28 -16.60 0.72
CA PRO A 103 6.17 -17.75 1.00
C PRO A 103 7.64 -17.44 0.76
N ASN A 104 7.98 -16.46 -0.08
CA ASN A 104 9.35 -16.03 -0.33
C ASN A 104 9.71 -14.72 0.39
N GLY A 105 8.84 -14.23 1.27
CA GLY A 105 9.06 -13.04 2.07
C GLY A 105 9.66 -13.36 3.44
N LYS A 106 10.06 -12.30 4.15
CA LYS A 106 10.62 -12.41 5.51
C LYS A 106 9.83 -11.54 6.48
N MET A 107 9.59 -12.08 7.67
CA MET A 107 9.00 -11.36 8.81
C MET A 107 10.08 -10.55 9.54
N ASP A 108 10.74 -9.66 8.83
CA ASP A 108 11.72 -8.73 9.40
C ASP A 108 11.13 -7.31 9.54
N SER A 109 11.88 -6.39 10.12
CA SER A 109 11.44 -5.02 10.31
C SER A 109 11.33 -4.21 9.01
N GLY A 110 11.88 -4.71 7.90
CA GLY A 110 11.85 -4.06 6.59
C GLY A 110 12.26 -2.58 6.64
N TYR A 111 11.72 -1.80 5.72
CA TYR A 111 11.95 -0.35 5.62
C TYR A 111 10.74 0.46 6.11
N GLY A 112 10.00 -0.04 7.11
CA GLY A 112 8.88 0.65 7.73
C GLY A 112 7.52 -0.01 7.57
N ASP A 113 7.38 -0.98 6.67
CA ASP A 113 6.14 -1.76 6.53
C ASP A 113 5.81 -2.52 7.81
N ILE A 114 4.53 -2.59 8.11
CA ILE A 114 4.03 -3.46 9.19
C ILE A 114 3.73 -4.81 8.56
N LYS A 115 4.54 -5.81 8.89
CA LYS A 115 4.44 -7.14 8.30
C LYS A 115 3.62 -8.08 9.18
N ILE A 116 2.70 -8.80 8.54
CA ILE A 116 1.88 -9.85 9.14
C ILE A 116 1.96 -11.12 8.28
N SER A 117 1.59 -12.26 8.83
CA SER A 117 1.54 -13.50 8.08
C SER A 117 0.47 -13.44 6.96
N SER A 118 0.63 -14.26 5.93
CA SER A 118 -0.37 -14.37 4.86
C SER A 118 -1.73 -14.81 5.37
N ASP A 119 -1.76 -15.72 6.37
CA ASP A 119 -3.01 -16.17 6.99
C ASP A 119 -3.69 -15.03 7.77
N ALA A 120 -2.93 -14.25 8.54
CA ALA A 120 -3.46 -13.08 9.23
C ALA A 120 -4.00 -12.04 8.24
N MET A 121 -3.30 -11.78 7.14
CA MET A 121 -3.75 -10.87 6.09
C MET A 121 -5.07 -11.35 5.48
N SER A 122 -5.16 -12.62 5.12
CA SER A 122 -6.38 -13.22 4.55
C SER A 122 -7.57 -13.09 5.52
N THR A 123 -7.36 -13.34 6.79
CA THR A 123 -8.38 -13.20 7.84
C THR A 123 -8.83 -11.74 7.96
N ILE A 124 -7.91 -10.80 8.05
CA ILE A 124 -8.19 -9.37 8.18
C ILE A 124 -8.96 -8.86 6.95
N LEU A 125 -8.54 -9.22 5.74
CA LEU A 125 -9.21 -8.82 4.51
C LEU A 125 -10.66 -9.32 4.46
N GLY A 126 -10.92 -10.53 4.94
CA GLY A 126 -12.27 -11.09 5.01
C GLY A 126 -13.16 -10.45 6.07
N LEU A 127 -12.59 -9.90 7.14
CA LEU A 127 -13.32 -9.29 8.25
C LEU A 127 -13.60 -7.79 8.07
N LEU A 128 -12.74 -7.06 7.38
CA LEU A 128 -12.88 -5.62 7.23
C LEU A 128 -14.10 -5.25 6.39
N ASP A 129 -14.96 -4.42 6.96
CA ASP A 129 -16.15 -3.88 6.32
C ASP A 129 -16.03 -2.34 6.23
N PRO A 130 -15.92 -1.76 5.03
CA PRO A 130 -15.74 -0.32 4.88
C PRO A 130 -16.94 0.49 5.41
N THR A 131 -18.13 -0.09 5.50
CA THR A 131 -19.31 0.58 6.08
C THR A 131 -19.17 0.81 7.58
N MET A 132 -18.29 0.06 8.25
CA MET A 132 -17.99 0.17 9.67
C MET A 132 -16.84 1.14 9.97
N ASN A 133 -16.33 1.84 8.97
CA ASN A 133 -15.23 2.80 9.10
C ASN A 133 -14.00 2.22 9.84
N PRO A 134 -13.41 1.13 9.32
CA PRO A 134 -12.31 0.45 9.99
C PRO A 134 -11.07 1.32 10.08
N LYS A 135 -10.34 1.16 11.17
CA LYS A 135 -9.11 1.90 11.46
C LYS A 135 -8.01 0.97 11.93
N ILE A 136 -6.78 1.37 11.72
CA ILE A 136 -5.59 0.75 12.31
C ILE A 136 -5.02 1.69 13.36
N THR A 137 -4.71 1.15 14.54
CA THR A 137 -3.98 1.87 15.58
C THR A 137 -2.59 1.29 15.72
N ILE A 138 -1.59 2.14 15.56
CA ILE A 138 -0.17 1.80 15.71
C ILE A 138 0.30 2.40 17.02
N VAL A 139 0.80 1.56 17.92
CA VAL A 139 1.36 1.97 19.20
C VAL A 139 2.85 1.71 19.24
N ALA A 140 3.59 2.55 19.94
CA ALA A 140 4.98 2.27 20.24
C ALA A 140 5.07 1.11 21.24
N ALA A 141 6.03 0.22 21.02
CA ALA A 141 6.36 -0.86 21.94
C ALA A 141 7.05 -0.32 23.20
#